data_80cfb6908c2a19c694c8603a485f4d11
#
_entry.id   80cfb6908c2a19c694c8603a485f4d11
#
_cell.length_a   1.000
_cell.length_b   1.000
_cell.length_c   1.000
_cell.angle_alpha   90.00
_cell.angle_beta   90.00
_cell.angle_gamma   90.00
#
_symmetry.space_group_name_H-M   'P 1'
#
loop_
_entity.id
_entity.type
_entity.pdbx_description
1 polymer ?
#
loop_
_entity_poly.entity_id
_entity_poly.type
_entity_poly.pdbx_seq_one_letter_code
_entity_poly.pdbx_strand_id
1 'polypeptide(L)'
;MKRWIRLLCCVFLLFLSCGCQNAPNHEVITSKNDGIFQDKIKETASSSDNLDINSTRITWKDNFLSTDGSVNFSVDIDSEVSPDVRQVVEVAPHMLTEEDIRRVATVLLGDIDFYERRSSSHPEYSKSQYQEMINRLSPYATKEGLTQLMGASGAEVYLEYVKLFIESWTEEYESAPEGDPRTPCDWVLKKERVYNDSEIEIGNRVLDEDMNVLYANAQKDGIEYCFSVLRHSGKTHKLNSIHLQLSEGIGLVPVDQAIYRSMLCRTEKPTEDQIAAVLEKAQTMLEQMALGEWEIVSTKVEVSNNGAAPEYTIRLQAQPLINGVSSILGQPDKVPQDSYAPTYQMTSAYLSFSANGDIIDFGLISPVDEVDVPNQNVSTISVDELAEKCMQQLSLSDCAAYGLPDYFIEETEDYTGEKLLCQVSITEAEYGLGRVKVPNTDDNYYYIPVLAFRGTVVYVSDKSGTVYYDNTPSEPSENLPILLCINAIDGSIISD
;
A
#
# COMPACT_ATOMS: atom_id res chain seq x y z
N MET A 1 43.14 50.22 18.67
CA MET A 1 43.51 48.89 19.09
C MET A 1 42.28 47.96 19.28
N LYS A 2 41.26 48.29 20.07
CA LYS A 2 40.11 47.36 20.32
C LYS A 2 39.28 46.94 19.07
N ARG A 3 39.19 47.75 18.03
CA ARG A 3 38.47 47.43 16.80
C ARG A 3 39.22 46.42 15.91
N TRP A 4 40.52 46.47 15.87
CA TRP A 4 41.34 45.56 15.09
C TRP A 4 41.40 44.14 15.69
N ILE A 5 41.36 44.03 17.01
CA ILE A 5 41.32 42.75 17.71
C ILE A 5 40.00 42.02 17.43
N ARG A 6 38.87 42.75 17.39
CA ARG A 6 37.56 42.14 17.06
C ARG A 6 37.51 41.66 15.61
N LEU A 7 38.11 42.40 14.67
CA LEU A 7 38.18 41.98 13.27
C LEU A 7 39.06 40.73 13.11
N LEU A 8 40.21 40.68 13.80
CA LEU A 8 41.07 39.50 13.79
C LEU A 8 40.39 38.27 14.40
N CYS A 9 39.65 38.42 15.49
CA CYS A 9 38.89 37.31 16.07
C CYS A 9 37.76 36.81 15.16
N CYS A 10 37.06 37.71 14.44
CA CYS A 10 36.05 37.28 13.47
C CYS A 10 36.65 36.55 12.27
N VAL A 11 37.82 37.00 11.78
CA VAL A 11 38.53 36.30 10.67
C VAL A 11 39.07 34.95 11.16
N PHE A 12 39.57 34.85 12.37
CA PHE A 12 40.03 33.57 12.93
C PHE A 12 38.89 32.58 13.20
N LEU A 13 37.70 33.05 13.61
CA LEU A 13 36.51 32.24 13.73
C LEU A 13 35.98 31.77 12.37
N LEU A 14 36.10 32.59 11.31
CA LEU A 14 35.77 32.20 9.96
C LEU A 14 36.74 31.12 9.39
N PHE A 15 38.00 31.14 9.78
CA PHE A 15 38.97 30.10 9.40
C PHE A 15 38.81 28.82 10.22
N LEU A 16 38.25 28.87 11.40
CA LEU A 16 37.96 27.68 12.21
C LEU A 16 36.65 26.99 11.78
N SER A 17 35.75 27.72 11.15
CA SER A 17 34.54 27.13 10.55
C SER A 17 34.77 26.55 9.12
N CYS A 18 35.92 26.83 8.51
CA CYS A 18 36.39 26.14 7.30
C CYS A 18 37.31 24.96 7.65
N GLY A 19 37.10 24.29 8.77
CA GLY A 19 37.63 22.96 8.98
C GLY A 19 37.05 22.06 7.93
N CYS A 20 37.84 21.76 6.90
CA CYS A 20 37.57 20.62 6.01
C CYS A 20 37.46 19.41 6.93
N GLN A 21 36.24 19.03 7.29
CA GLN A 21 35.99 17.62 7.50
C GLN A 21 36.51 16.96 6.22
N ASN A 22 37.50 16.09 6.35
CA ASN A 22 37.80 15.15 5.30
C ASN A 22 36.49 14.42 5.03
N ALA A 23 35.78 14.87 3.99
CA ALA A 23 34.70 14.05 3.45
C ALA A 23 35.32 12.66 3.27
N PRO A 24 34.69 11.61 3.79
CA PRO A 24 35.14 10.26 3.51
C PRO A 24 35.32 10.18 1.99
N ASN A 25 36.41 9.61 1.54
CA ASN A 25 36.74 9.42 0.11
C ASN A 25 35.79 8.43 -0.59
N HIS A 26 34.56 8.37 -0.14
CA HIS A 26 33.51 7.57 -0.72
C HIS A 26 32.61 8.53 -1.52
N GLU A 27 32.44 8.21 -2.79
CA GLU A 27 31.42 8.85 -3.62
C GLU A 27 30.08 8.63 -2.92
N VAL A 28 29.66 9.64 -2.17
CA VAL A 28 28.27 9.73 -1.73
C VAL A 28 27.51 9.93 -3.04
N ILE A 29 26.78 8.93 -3.49
CA ILE A 29 25.95 9.01 -4.68
C ILE A 29 24.75 9.89 -4.30
N THR A 30 24.95 11.21 -4.33
CA THR A 30 24.00 12.21 -3.86
C THR A 30 22.98 12.63 -4.91
N SER A 31 23.16 12.23 -6.15
CA SER A 31 22.17 12.49 -7.19
C SER A 31 22.31 11.51 -8.34
N LYS A 32 21.21 10.99 -8.81
CA LYS A 32 21.11 10.25 -10.07
C LYS A 32 21.50 11.21 -11.20
N ASN A 33 22.66 11.00 -11.77
CA ASN A 33 22.99 11.67 -13.01
C ASN A 33 22.27 10.94 -14.13
N ASP A 34 21.10 11.46 -14.53
CA ASP A 34 20.18 10.83 -15.47
C ASP A 34 20.85 10.31 -16.75
N GLY A 35 21.91 10.96 -17.21
CA GLY A 35 22.66 10.53 -18.37
C GLY A 35 23.47 9.25 -18.14
N ILE A 36 24.14 9.12 -17.01
CA ILE A 36 24.96 7.94 -16.68
C ILE A 36 24.08 6.71 -16.48
N PHE A 37 22.95 6.87 -15.82
CA PHE A 37 22.00 5.77 -15.60
C PHE A 37 21.43 5.25 -16.93
N GLN A 38 21.02 6.15 -17.85
CA GLN A 38 20.49 5.75 -19.16
C GLN A 38 21.53 5.04 -20.02
N ASP A 39 22.80 5.42 -19.94
CA ASP A 39 23.86 4.72 -20.65
C ASP A 39 24.10 3.32 -20.06
N LYS A 40 24.10 3.20 -18.74
CA LYS A 40 24.26 1.90 -18.05
C LYS A 40 23.11 0.92 -18.31
N ILE A 41 21.88 1.38 -18.42
CA ILE A 41 20.73 0.52 -18.79
C ILE A 41 20.98 -0.19 -20.13
N LYS A 42 21.71 0.44 -21.07
CA LYS A 42 22.01 -0.12 -22.38
C LYS A 42 23.21 -1.07 -22.38
N GLU A 43 24.00 -1.08 -21.32
CA GLU A 43 25.15 -1.96 -21.19
C GLU A 43 24.68 -3.39 -20.93
N THR A 44 24.93 -4.28 -21.88
CA THR A 44 24.62 -5.70 -21.73
C THR A 44 25.79 -6.42 -21.05
N ALA A 45 25.48 -7.27 -20.08
CA ALA A 45 26.48 -8.12 -19.42
C ALA A 45 27.26 -8.92 -20.47
N SER A 46 28.59 -8.90 -20.38
CA SER A 46 29.43 -9.69 -21.26
C SER A 46 29.25 -11.18 -20.97
N SER A 47 29.51 -12.04 -21.94
CA SER A 47 29.45 -13.50 -21.74
C SER A 47 30.47 -14.02 -20.71
N SER A 48 31.46 -13.19 -20.34
CA SER A 48 32.40 -13.47 -19.23
C SER A 48 31.85 -13.08 -17.86
N ASP A 49 30.85 -12.21 -17.81
CA ASP A 49 30.15 -11.79 -16.59
C ASP A 49 28.98 -12.75 -16.24
N ASN A 50 28.79 -13.78 -17.04
CA ASN A 50 28.00 -14.98 -16.65
C ASN A 50 28.72 -15.78 -15.56
N LEU A 51 29.24 -15.06 -14.57
CA LEU A 51 29.68 -15.63 -13.31
C LEU A 51 28.48 -16.31 -12.67
N ASP A 52 28.60 -17.62 -12.55
CA ASP A 52 27.72 -18.52 -11.81
C ASP A 52 26.33 -17.91 -11.45
N ILE A 53 25.33 -18.21 -12.28
CA ILE A 53 23.90 -17.95 -12.02
C ILE A 53 23.45 -18.78 -10.79
N ASN A 54 24.38 -19.12 -9.93
CA ASN A 54 24.09 -19.82 -8.69
C ASN A 54 23.57 -18.79 -7.68
N SER A 55 22.53 -19.17 -6.97
CA SER A 55 22.08 -18.44 -5.81
C SER A 55 23.27 -18.02 -4.95
N THR A 56 23.33 -16.73 -4.63
CA THR A 56 24.35 -16.18 -3.73
C THR A 56 23.76 -16.06 -2.35
N ARG A 57 24.43 -16.62 -1.35
CA ARG A 57 24.00 -16.49 0.04
C ARG A 57 24.62 -15.25 0.65
N ILE A 58 23.76 -14.31 1.04
CA ILE A 58 24.16 -13.14 1.82
C ILE A 58 24.12 -13.53 3.29
N THR A 59 25.28 -13.54 3.94
CA THR A 59 25.39 -13.69 5.39
C THR A 59 26.01 -12.43 5.95
N TRP A 60 25.24 -11.69 6.74
CA TRP A 60 25.74 -10.47 7.37
C TRP A 60 25.22 -10.38 8.78
N LYS A 61 26.14 -10.25 9.76
CA LYS A 61 25.81 -10.08 11.16
C LYS A 61 26.65 -8.96 11.76
N ASP A 62 26.00 -7.87 12.14
CA ASP A 62 26.64 -6.70 12.70
C ASP A 62 25.69 -5.87 13.59
N ASN A 63 26.28 -5.04 14.45
CA ASN A 63 25.54 -4.02 15.21
C ASN A 63 26.36 -2.73 15.19
N PHE A 64 25.75 -1.65 14.73
CA PHE A 64 26.41 -0.35 14.62
C PHE A 64 25.44 0.80 14.81
N LEU A 65 25.96 1.99 15.09
CA LEU A 65 25.21 3.23 15.16
C LEU A 65 25.35 4.00 13.83
N SER A 66 24.31 4.75 13.47
CA SER A 66 24.44 5.76 12.43
C SER A 66 25.52 6.78 12.80
N THR A 67 26.03 7.51 11.82
CA THR A 67 27.13 8.46 12.00
C THR A 67 26.78 9.56 12.99
N ASP A 68 25.52 9.97 13.04
CA ASP A 68 24.99 10.97 13.99
C ASP A 68 24.57 10.34 15.33
N GLY A 69 24.56 9.01 15.43
CA GLY A 69 24.20 8.27 16.64
C GLY A 69 22.70 8.19 16.91
N SER A 70 21.85 8.62 15.98
CA SER A 70 20.39 8.65 16.15
C SER A 70 19.73 7.30 15.92
N VAL A 71 20.35 6.42 15.14
CA VAL A 71 19.81 5.10 14.78
C VAL A 71 20.75 3.99 15.24
N ASN A 72 20.18 2.98 15.88
CA ASN A 72 20.90 1.75 16.28
C ASN A 72 20.48 0.61 15.33
N PHE A 73 21.42 0.14 14.54
CA PHE A 73 21.22 -0.96 13.60
C PHE A 73 21.62 -2.30 14.21
N SER A 74 20.74 -3.28 14.06
CA SER A 74 21.03 -4.70 14.27
C SER A 74 20.80 -5.43 12.96
N VAL A 75 21.84 -6.00 12.38
CA VAL A 75 21.78 -6.74 11.13
C VAL A 75 22.06 -8.20 11.41
N ASP A 76 21.16 -9.08 11.01
CA ASP A 76 21.32 -10.55 11.12
C ASP A 76 20.66 -11.22 9.90
N ILE A 77 21.32 -11.10 8.75
CA ILE A 77 20.85 -11.60 7.47
C ILE A 77 21.47 -12.96 7.20
N ASP A 78 20.65 -13.91 6.78
CA ASP A 78 21.05 -15.18 6.20
C ASP A 78 20.08 -15.55 5.07
N SER A 79 20.19 -14.82 3.95
CA SER A 79 19.28 -14.92 2.81
C SER A 79 19.97 -15.50 1.58
N GLU A 80 19.28 -16.39 0.88
CA GLU A 80 19.67 -16.85 -0.45
C GLU A 80 19.02 -15.93 -1.49
N VAL A 81 19.82 -15.23 -2.28
CA VAL A 81 19.35 -14.34 -3.33
C VAL A 81 19.78 -14.86 -4.70
N SER A 82 18.91 -14.69 -5.69
CA SER A 82 19.17 -15.12 -7.07
C SER A 82 19.38 -13.87 -7.94
N PRO A 83 20.63 -13.52 -8.30
CA PRO A 83 20.95 -12.35 -9.12
C PRO A 83 20.74 -12.61 -10.62
N ASP A 84 19.87 -13.54 -10.97
CA ASP A 84 19.48 -13.87 -12.35
C ASP A 84 18.51 -12.89 -12.96
N VAL A 85 17.83 -12.07 -12.15
CA VAL A 85 16.98 -10.97 -12.59
C VAL A 85 17.85 -9.85 -13.14
N ARG A 86 17.99 -9.77 -14.46
CA ARG A 86 18.85 -8.80 -15.16
C ARG A 86 18.13 -8.05 -16.25
N GLN A 87 16.82 -8.05 -16.22
CA GLN A 87 16.04 -7.32 -17.23
C GLN A 87 15.74 -5.91 -16.76
N VAL A 88 15.65 -5.01 -17.75
CA VAL A 88 15.09 -3.67 -17.60
C VAL A 88 13.85 -3.63 -18.45
N VAL A 89 12.70 -3.34 -17.82
CA VAL A 89 11.41 -3.26 -18.51
C VAL A 89 10.84 -1.86 -18.34
N GLU A 90 10.52 -1.20 -19.44
CA GLU A 90 9.79 0.06 -19.42
C GLU A 90 8.29 -0.23 -19.34
N VAL A 91 7.63 0.44 -18.42
CA VAL A 91 6.18 0.37 -18.24
C VAL A 91 5.55 1.75 -18.26
N ALA A 92 4.28 1.78 -18.66
CA ALA A 92 3.43 2.95 -18.55
C ALA A 92 2.20 2.63 -17.69
N PRO A 93 1.59 3.60 -17.03
CA PRO A 93 0.32 3.40 -16.33
C PRO A 93 -0.75 2.92 -17.30
N HIS A 94 -1.40 1.82 -16.97
CA HIS A 94 -2.56 1.34 -17.72
C HIS A 94 -3.75 2.26 -17.47
N MET A 95 -4.24 2.92 -18.50
CA MET A 95 -5.40 3.82 -18.39
C MET A 95 -6.68 3.02 -18.47
N LEU A 96 -7.30 2.74 -17.32
CA LEU A 96 -8.52 1.96 -17.22
C LEU A 96 -9.61 2.46 -18.19
N THR A 97 -10.04 1.59 -19.08
CA THR A 97 -11.14 1.85 -20.01
C THR A 97 -12.49 1.44 -19.38
N GLU A 98 -13.59 1.86 -19.99
CA GLU A 98 -14.92 1.39 -19.58
C GLU A 98 -15.02 -0.14 -19.64
N GLU A 99 -14.41 -0.76 -20.65
CA GLU A 99 -14.38 -2.23 -20.79
C GLU A 99 -13.62 -2.90 -19.65
N ASP A 100 -12.46 -2.35 -19.25
CA ASP A 100 -11.69 -2.85 -18.12
C ASP A 100 -12.49 -2.78 -16.83
N ILE A 101 -13.12 -1.64 -16.58
CA ILE A 101 -13.93 -1.41 -15.38
C ILE A 101 -15.07 -2.41 -15.29
N ARG A 102 -15.81 -2.60 -16.39
CA ARG A 102 -16.91 -3.57 -16.46
C ARG A 102 -16.43 -4.99 -16.27
N ARG A 103 -15.31 -5.36 -16.91
CA ARG A 103 -14.71 -6.68 -16.77
C ARG A 103 -14.33 -6.97 -15.33
N VAL A 104 -13.64 -6.06 -14.66
CA VAL A 104 -13.29 -6.19 -13.24
C VAL A 104 -14.53 -6.34 -12.37
N ALA A 105 -15.54 -5.50 -12.56
CA ALA A 105 -16.79 -5.58 -11.82
C ALA A 105 -17.49 -6.95 -12.00
N THR A 106 -17.54 -7.47 -13.24
CA THR A 106 -18.12 -8.77 -13.56
C THR A 106 -17.32 -9.92 -12.95
N VAL A 107 -15.99 -9.85 -12.96
CA VAL A 107 -15.13 -10.87 -12.33
C VAL A 107 -15.36 -10.93 -10.82
N LEU A 108 -15.50 -9.77 -10.18
CA LEU A 108 -15.67 -9.67 -8.72
C LEU A 108 -17.05 -10.18 -8.26
N LEU A 109 -18.11 -9.74 -8.89
CA LEU A 109 -19.48 -9.97 -8.41
C LEU A 109 -20.34 -10.85 -9.32
N GLY A 110 -19.87 -11.17 -10.53
CA GLY A 110 -20.65 -11.88 -11.54
C GLY A 110 -21.47 -10.92 -12.43
N ASP A 111 -22.34 -11.51 -13.24
CA ASP A 111 -23.22 -10.76 -14.14
C ASP A 111 -24.45 -10.25 -13.35
N ILE A 112 -24.26 -9.17 -12.62
CA ILE A 112 -25.30 -8.51 -11.83
C ILE A 112 -25.42 -7.04 -12.24
N ASP A 113 -26.56 -6.42 -11.93
CA ASP A 113 -26.81 -5.02 -12.22
C ASP A 113 -26.04 -4.12 -11.24
N PHE A 114 -25.41 -3.09 -11.81
CA PHE A 114 -24.79 -2.00 -11.07
C PHE A 114 -25.59 -0.72 -11.26
N TYR A 115 -25.70 0.07 -10.21
CA TYR A 115 -26.51 1.28 -10.17
C TYR A 115 -25.65 2.47 -9.76
N GLU A 116 -25.97 3.64 -10.29
CA GLU A 116 -25.28 4.88 -9.89
C GLU A 116 -25.46 5.12 -8.39
N ARG A 117 -24.36 5.41 -7.69
CA ARG A 117 -24.42 5.90 -6.32
C ARG A 117 -24.89 7.32 -6.34
N ARG A 118 -26.03 7.59 -5.72
CA ARG A 118 -26.52 8.95 -5.54
C ARG A 118 -25.82 9.64 -4.36
N SER A 119 -25.56 10.93 -4.51
CA SER A 119 -25.00 11.78 -3.45
C SER A 119 -26.00 12.12 -2.35
N SER A 120 -27.27 11.79 -2.52
CA SER A 120 -28.32 12.03 -1.55
C SER A 120 -28.55 10.83 -0.63
N SER A 121 -28.80 11.12 0.59
CA SER A 121 -28.77 10.29 1.79
C SER A 121 -29.64 9.03 1.83
N HIS A 122 -30.42 8.71 0.81
CA HIS A 122 -31.20 7.48 0.73
C HIS A 122 -31.24 6.95 -0.70
N PRO A 123 -30.73 5.74 -0.98
CA PRO A 123 -31.08 5.06 -2.20
C PRO A 123 -32.58 4.75 -2.16
N GLU A 124 -33.29 5.16 -3.18
CA GLU A 124 -34.66 4.73 -3.34
C GLU A 124 -34.64 3.27 -3.79
N TYR A 125 -35.26 2.40 -3.03
CA TYR A 125 -35.45 1.00 -3.37
C TYR A 125 -36.90 0.75 -3.78
N SER A 126 -37.11 -0.30 -4.56
CA SER A 126 -38.45 -0.81 -4.82
C SER A 126 -39.03 -1.50 -3.59
N LYS A 127 -40.33 -1.70 -3.57
CA LYS A 127 -41.00 -2.49 -2.53
C LYS A 127 -40.37 -3.86 -2.32
N SER A 128 -40.07 -4.56 -3.42
CA SER A 128 -39.48 -5.90 -3.32
C SER A 128 -38.10 -5.88 -2.64
N GLN A 129 -37.30 -4.85 -2.90
CA GLN A 129 -35.98 -4.70 -2.30
C GLN A 129 -36.06 -4.36 -0.81
N TYR A 130 -36.94 -3.42 -0.42
CA TYR A 130 -37.20 -3.14 1.00
C TYR A 130 -37.68 -4.39 1.74
N GLN A 131 -38.60 -5.14 1.13
CA GLN A 131 -39.11 -6.37 1.74
C GLN A 131 -38.00 -7.42 1.92
N GLU A 132 -37.09 -7.54 0.97
CA GLU A 132 -35.95 -8.45 1.08
C GLU A 132 -35.00 -8.01 2.20
N MET A 133 -34.67 -6.72 2.29
CA MET A 133 -33.83 -6.14 3.33
C MET A 133 -34.45 -6.36 4.72
N ILE A 134 -35.74 -6.06 4.87
CA ILE A 134 -36.49 -6.27 6.12
C ILE A 134 -36.48 -7.75 6.51
N ASN A 135 -36.82 -8.65 5.57
CA ASN A 135 -36.85 -10.09 5.81
C ASN A 135 -35.48 -10.61 6.25
N ARG A 136 -34.41 -10.09 5.72
CA ARG A 136 -33.04 -10.48 6.05
C ARG A 136 -32.62 -10.02 7.44
N LEU A 137 -32.93 -8.77 7.84
CA LEU A 137 -32.58 -8.27 9.15
C LEU A 137 -33.53 -8.72 10.27
N SER A 138 -34.76 -9.08 9.94
CA SER A 138 -35.78 -9.45 10.93
C SER A 138 -35.33 -10.57 11.90
N PRO A 139 -34.59 -11.62 11.50
CA PRO A 139 -34.06 -12.62 12.43
C PRO A 139 -33.13 -12.03 13.49
N TYR A 140 -32.48 -10.92 13.18
CA TYR A 140 -31.51 -10.23 14.04
C TYR A 140 -32.12 -9.06 14.84
N ALA A 141 -33.41 -8.83 14.74
CA ALA A 141 -34.14 -7.85 15.56
C ALA A 141 -34.39 -8.30 17.00
N THR A 142 -33.81 -9.45 17.37
CA THR A 142 -33.87 -10.01 18.73
C THR A 142 -32.46 -10.12 19.31
N LYS A 143 -32.37 -10.05 20.65
CA LYS A 143 -31.08 -10.22 21.34
C LYS A 143 -30.46 -11.59 21.04
N GLU A 144 -31.29 -12.64 20.98
CA GLU A 144 -30.86 -14.00 20.68
C GLU A 144 -30.29 -14.11 19.27
N GLY A 145 -30.96 -13.55 18.26
CA GLY A 145 -30.53 -13.58 16.86
C GLY A 145 -29.21 -12.84 16.66
N LEU A 146 -29.09 -11.63 17.22
CA LEU A 146 -27.82 -10.88 17.18
C LEU A 146 -26.71 -11.54 17.96
N THR A 147 -27.00 -12.16 19.11
CA THR A 147 -25.99 -12.88 19.90
C THR A 147 -25.45 -14.08 19.12
N GLN A 148 -26.27 -14.76 18.33
CA GLN A 148 -25.81 -15.84 17.44
C GLN A 148 -24.92 -15.33 16.30
N LEU A 149 -25.20 -14.15 15.76
CA LEU A 149 -24.46 -13.57 14.64
C LEU A 149 -23.13 -12.94 15.10
N MET A 150 -23.17 -12.09 16.13
CA MET A 150 -22.03 -11.25 16.52
C MET A 150 -21.73 -11.26 18.02
N GLY A 151 -22.35 -12.20 18.78
CA GLY A 151 -22.15 -12.44 20.20
C GLY A 151 -22.83 -11.41 21.11
N ALA A 152 -22.63 -11.58 22.42
CA ALA A 152 -23.40 -10.82 23.43
C ALA A 152 -23.11 -9.33 23.44
N SER A 153 -21.84 -8.94 23.30
CA SER A 153 -21.43 -7.52 23.29
C SER A 153 -21.91 -6.81 22.02
N GLY A 154 -21.76 -7.44 20.84
CA GLY A 154 -22.29 -6.92 19.59
C GLY A 154 -23.82 -6.79 19.64
N ALA A 155 -24.51 -7.77 20.20
CA ALA A 155 -25.96 -7.73 20.35
C ALA A 155 -26.43 -6.54 21.21
N GLU A 156 -25.71 -6.18 22.28
CA GLU A 156 -26.05 -5.00 23.08
C GLU A 156 -25.88 -3.69 22.34
N VAL A 157 -24.85 -3.60 21.50
CA VAL A 157 -24.55 -2.37 20.72
C VAL A 157 -25.53 -2.22 19.55
N TYR A 158 -25.79 -3.31 18.79
CA TYR A 158 -26.47 -3.19 17.50
C TYR A 158 -27.96 -3.46 17.51
N LEU A 159 -28.54 -4.03 18.58
CA LEU A 159 -29.96 -4.40 18.64
C LEU A 159 -30.91 -3.23 18.33
N GLU A 160 -30.69 -2.09 18.95
CA GLU A 160 -31.55 -0.92 18.75
C GLU A 160 -31.39 -0.35 17.33
N TYR A 161 -30.19 -0.41 16.75
CA TYR A 161 -29.95 0.01 15.38
C TYR A 161 -30.69 -0.88 14.38
N VAL A 162 -30.60 -2.21 14.52
CA VAL A 162 -31.33 -3.16 13.66
C VAL A 162 -32.82 -2.90 13.70
N LYS A 163 -33.40 -2.66 14.88
CA LYS A 163 -34.81 -2.33 15.01
C LYS A 163 -35.17 -1.02 14.32
N LEU A 164 -34.36 0.04 14.50
CA LEU A 164 -34.54 1.32 13.85
C LEU A 164 -34.49 1.21 12.31
N PHE A 165 -33.57 0.41 11.78
CA PHE A 165 -33.50 0.15 10.34
C PHE A 165 -34.74 -0.55 9.81
N ILE A 166 -35.19 -1.62 10.48
CA ILE A 166 -36.40 -2.33 10.08
C ILE A 166 -37.62 -1.41 10.13
N GLU A 167 -37.73 -0.58 11.16
CA GLU A 167 -38.80 0.43 11.28
C GLU A 167 -38.75 1.44 10.15
N SER A 168 -37.60 2.05 9.90
CA SER A 168 -37.40 3.02 8.79
C SER A 168 -37.71 2.39 7.44
N TRP A 169 -37.17 1.21 7.16
CA TRP A 169 -37.43 0.52 5.89
C TRP A 169 -38.90 0.08 5.74
N THR A 170 -39.58 -0.19 6.84
CA THR A 170 -41.01 -0.52 6.82
C THR A 170 -41.84 0.73 6.46
N GLU A 171 -41.47 1.90 6.98
CA GLU A 171 -42.11 3.17 6.61
C GLU A 171 -41.84 3.51 5.13
N GLU A 172 -40.60 3.36 4.69
CA GLU A 172 -40.23 3.64 3.30
C GLU A 172 -40.87 2.65 2.32
N TYR A 173 -41.02 1.37 2.70
CA TYR A 173 -41.71 0.36 1.90
C TYR A 173 -43.14 0.77 1.50
N GLU A 174 -43.88 1.43 2.40
CA GLU A 174 -45.25 1.81 2.11
C GLU A 174 -45.37 2.82 0.93
N SER A 175 -44.37 3.70 0.79
CA SER A 175 -44.28 4.70 -0.24
C SER A 175 -43.43 4.31 -1.46
N ALA A 176 -42.71 3.20 -1.37
CA ALA A 176 -41.79 2.76 -2.39
C ALA A 176 -42.46 2.37 -3.70
N PRO A 177 -41.83 2.57 -4.86
CA PRO A 177 -42.35 2.15 -6.15
C PRO A 177 -42.32 0.61 -6.29
N GLU A 178 -43.20 0.08 -7.14
CA GLU A 178 -43.21 -1.35 -7.45
C GLU A 178 -42.01 -1.80 -8.32
N GLY A 179 -41.53 -0.91 -9.21
CA GLY A 179 -40.34 -1.14 -10.04
C GLY A 179 -39.10 -0.59 -9.41
N ASP A 180 -37.93 -1.07 -9.85
CA ASP A 180 -36.63 -0.59 -9.38
C ASP A 180 -36.43 0.89 -9.79
N PRO A 181 -36.34 1.83 -8.85
CA PRO A 181 -36.14 3.25 -9.11
C PRO A 181 -34.70 3.62 -9.37
N ARG A 182 -33.77 2.69 -9.15
CA ARG A 182 -32.33 2.96 -9.26
C ARG A 182 -31.94 3.23 -10.72
N THR A 183 -31.03 4.16 -10.91
CA THR A 183 -30.48 4.46 -12.24
C THR A 183 -29.36 3.45 -12.54
N PRO A 184 -29.42 2.68 -13.63
CA PRO A 184 -28.31 1.82 -14.04
C PRO A 184 -27.02 2.63 -14.18
N CYS A 185 -25.90 2.01 -13.80
CA CYS A 185 -24.58 2.61 -13.93
C CYS A 185 -24.22 2.83 -15.39
N ASP A 186 -23.82 4.04 -15.75
CA ASP A 186 -23.39 4.38 -17.12
C ASP A 186 -21.92 4.04 -17.39
N TRP A 187 -21.17 3.63 -16.35
CA TRP A 187 -19.76 3.25 -16.39
C TRP A 187 -18.80 4.38 -16.82
N VAL A 188 -19.26 5.60 -16.84
CA VAL A 188 -18.47 6.76 -17.25
C VAL A 188 -17.84 7.43 -16.03
N LEU A 189 -16.51 7.62 -16.09
CA LEU A 189 -15.80 8.41 -15.09
C LEU A 189 -16.23 9.86 -15.18
N LYS A 190 -16.74 10.40 -14.07
CA LYS A 190 -17.24 11.78 -13.96
C LYS A 190 -16.24 12.62 -13.19
N LYS A 191 -16.02 13.86 -13.63
CA LYS A 191 -15.21 14.81 -12.85
C LYS A 191 -15.91 15.09 -11.53
N GLU A 192 -15.22 14.84 -10.44
CA GLU A 192 -15.70 15.16 -9.11
C GLU A 192 -14.87 16.30 -8.50
N ARG A 193 -15.57 17.21 -7.83
CA ARG A 193 -14.93 18.26 -7.05
C ARG A 193 -14.52 17.69 -5.71
N VAL A 194 -13.33 17.16 -5.64
CA VAL A 194 -12.75 16.70 -4.37
C VAL A 194 -11.97 17.85 -3.75
N TYR A 195 -12.18 18.05 -2.47
CA TYR A 195 -11.38 19.00 -1.69
C TYR A 195 -10.10 18.29 -1.26
N ASN A 196 -8.96 18.86 -1.61
CA ASN A 196 -7.68 18.36 -1.15
C ASN A 196 -7.50 18.69 0.34
N ASP A 197 -7.56 17.69 1.19
CA ASP A 197 -7.42 17.86 2.65
C ASP A 197 -6.00 18.29 3.06
N SER A 198 -4.98 18.05 2.22
CA SER A 198 -3.59 18.43 2.51
C SER A 198 -3.31 19.95 2.40
N GLU A 199 -4.22 20.73 1.81
CA GLU A 199 -4.12 22.20 1.72
C GLU A 199 -5.12 22.91 2.65
N ILE A 200 -5.58 22.25 3.73
CA ILE A 200 -6.37 22.90 4.79
C ILE A 200 -5.46 23.73 5.68
N GLU A 201 -4.73 24.67 5.12
CA GLU A 201 -4.30 25.84 5.85
C GLU A 201 -5.41 26.88 5.79
N ILE A 202 -6.17 26.96 6.90
CA ILE A 202 -7.02 28.12 7.21
C ILE A 202 -8.06 28.48 6.13
N GLY A 203 -9.02 27.60 5.91
CA GLY A 203 -10.30 27.97 5.30
C GLY A 203 -10.41 28.03 3.78
N ASN A 204 -9.34 27.82 3.04
CA ASN A 204 -9.35 27.69 1.57
C ASN A 204 -9.19 26.24 1.14
N ARG A 205 -10.30 25.55 0.90
CA ARG A 205 -10.29 24.25 0.26
C ARG A 205 -10.02 24.45 -1.23
N VAL A 206 -8.88 23.95 -1.71
CA VAL A 206 -8.57 23.94 -3.14
C VAL A 206 -9.27 22.73 -3.76
N LEU A 207 -10.03 23.00 -4.84
CA LEU A 207 -10.67 21.96 -5.63
C LEU A 207 -9.59 21.24 -6.44
N ASP A 208 -9.51 19.91 -6.31
CA ASP A 208 -8.72 19.10 -7.23
C ASP A 208 -9.55 18.82 -8.48
N GLU A 209 -9.29 19.62 -9.52
CA GLU A 209 -10.01 19.50 -10.81
C GLU A 209 -9.55 18.30 -11.65
N ASP A 210 -8.49 17.62 -11.22
CA ASP A 210 -7.87 16.53 -11.97
C ASP A 210 -8.38 15.14 -11.55
N MET A 211 -9.36 15.08 -10.64
CA MET A 211 -9.94 13.82 -10.18
C MET A 211 -11.18 13.44 -10.99
N ASN A 212 -11.15 12.20 -11.50
CA ASN A 212 -12.30 11.57 -12.15
C ASN A 212 -12.67 10.32 -11.37
N VAL A 213 -13.95 10.14 -11.13
CA VAL A 213 -14.46 9.04 -10.30
C VAL A 213 -15.66 8.37 -10.95
N LEU A 214 -15.84 7.10 -10.61
CA LEU A 214 -17.07 6.38 -10.81
C LEU A 214 -17.43 5.72 -9.48
N TYR A 215 -18.65 5.93 -9.02
CA TYR A 215 -19.21 5.22 -7.88
C TYR A 215 -20.46 4.47 -8.31
N ALA A 216 -20.50 3.18 -8.02
CA ALA A 216 -21.63 2.33 -8.30
C ALA A 216 -21.92 1.43 -7.10
N ASN A 217 -23.19 1.11 -6.91
CA ASN A 217 -23.61 0.11 -5.94
C ASN A 217 -24.12 -1.14 -6.69
N ALA A 218 -23.93 -2.29 -6.08
CA ALA A 218 -24.44 -3.55 -6.58
C ALA A 218 -24.96 -4.39 -5.41
N GLN A 219 -25.95 -5.24 -5.68
CA GLN A 219 -26.51 -6.13 -4.67
C GLN A 219 -26.35 -7.57 -5.12
N LYS A 220 -25.64 -8.36 -4.33
CA LYS A 220 -25.43 -9.80 -4.58
C LYS A 220 -25.86 -10.59 -3.36
N ASP A 221 -26.76 -11.56 -3.55
CA ASP A 221 -27.32 -12.38 -2.48
C ASP A 221 -27.82 -11.53 -1.29
N GLY A 222 -28.30 -10.30 -1.65
CA GLY A 222 -28.80 -9.24 -0.80
C GLY A 222 -27.80 -8.57 0.09
N ILE A 223 -26.52 -8.75 -0.16
CA ILE A 223 -25.44 -7.95 0.40
C ILE A 223 -25.15 -6.83 -0.58
N GLU A 224 -25.11 -5.62 -0.07
CA GLU A 224 -24.78 -4.45 -0.87
C GLU A 224 -23.29 -4.21 -0.91
N TYR A 225 -22.79 -3.93 -2.10
CA TYR A 225 -21.40 -3.60 -2.37
C TYR A 225 -21.29 -2.20 -2.95
N CYS A 226 -20.27 -1.48 -2.56
CA CYS A 226 -19.83 -0.24 -3.17
C CYS A 226 -18.64 -0.53 -4.09
N PHE A 227 -18.79 -0.20 -5.36
CA PHE A 227 -17.72 -0.29 -6.36
C PHE A 227 -17.29 1.14 -6.73
N SER A 228 -16.00 1.40 -6.71
CA SER A 228 -15.47 2.71 -7.08
C SER A 228 -14.25 2.61 -7.97
N VAL A 229 -14.13 3.58 -8.86
CA VAL A 229 -12.95 3.80 -9.69
C VAL A 229 -12.48 5.21 -9.46
N LEU A 230 -11.21 5.37 -9.13
CA LEU A 230 -10.59 6.66 -8.89
C LEU A 230 -9.46 6.87 -9.89
N ARG A 231 -9.49 7.99 -10.61
CA ARG A 231 -8.40 8.42 -11.47
C ARG A 231 -8.00 9.84 -11.09
N HIS A 232 -6.81 9.97 -10.56
CA HIS A 232 -6.20 11.25 -10.21
C HIS A 232 -4.99 11.49 -11.09
N SER A 233 -4.95 12.62 -11.78
CA SER A 233 -3.91 12.99 -12.74
C SER A 233 -3.08 14.21 -12.30
N GLY A 234 -3.03 14.49 -11.00
CA GLY A 234 -2.25 15.58 -10.42
C GLY A 234 -0.76 15.51 -10.77
N LYS A 235 -0.04 16.62 -10.61
CA LYS A 235 1.38 16.69 -11.01
C LYS A 235 2.31 15.90 -10.10
N THR A 236 1.99 15.82 -8.82
CA THR A 236 2.84 15.23 -7.78
C THR A 236 2.34 13.89 -7.27
N HIS A 237 1.07 13.60 -7.49
CA HIS A 237 0.44 12.37 -7.07
C HIS A 237 -0.56 11.92 -8.11
N LYS A 238 -0.35 10.73 -8.65
CA LYS A 238 -1.25 10.13 -9.63
C LYS A 238 -1.75 8.79 -9.10
N LEU A 239 -3.02 8.55 -9.29
CA LEU A 239 -3.70 7.33 -8.87
C LEU A 239 -4.61 6.86 -9.98
N ASN A 240 -4.61 5.56 -10.22
CA ASN A 240 -5.56 4.90 -11.10
C ASN A 240 -5.96 3.59 -10.42
N SER A 241 -7.13 3.56 -9.79
CA SER A 241 -7.50 2.45 -8.92
C SER A 241 -8.95 2.03 -9.08
N ILE A 242 -9.18 0.75 -8.79
CA ILE A 242 -10.52 0.16 -8.66
C ILE A 242 -10.64 -0.41 -7.26
N HIS A 243 -11.73 -0.13 -6.58
CA HIS A 243 -12.04 -0.68 -5.28
C HIS A 243 -13.45 -1.28 -5.26
N LEU A 244 -13.58 -2.37 -4.55
CA LEU A 244 -14.85 -2.97 -4.15
C LEU A 244 -14.82 -3.16 -2.65
N GLN A 245 -15.86 -2.75 -1.97
CA GLN A 245 -16.03 -2.99 -0.53
C GLN A 245 -17.49 -3.26 -0.21
N LEU A 246 -17.73 -3.88 0.93
CA LEU A 246 -19.08 -3.94 1.47
C LEU A 246 -19.59 -2.50 1.66
N SER A 247 -20.82 -2.24 1.24
CA SER A 247 -21.39 -0.89 1.37
C SER A 247 -21.43 -0.47 2.82
N GLU A 248 -20.93 0.73 3.09
CA GLU A 248 -21.01 1.37 4.41
C GLU A 248 -22.37 1.98 4.62
N GLY A 249 -23.46 1.40 4.23
CA GLY A 249 -24.81 1.95 4.35
C GLY A 249 -24.88 3.48 4.34
N ILE A 250 -25.70 4.10 3.54
CA ILE A 250 -25.80 5.56 3.46
C ILE A 250 -26.48 6.10 4.71
N GLY A 251 -25.73 6.32 5.76
CA GLY A 251 -26.26 6.95 6.96
C GLY A 251 -25.45 6.64 8.19
N LEU A 252 -24.65 7.58 8.61
CA LEU A 252 -24.18 7.89 9.97
C LEU A 252 -23.69 6.73 10.89
N VAL A 253 -23.92 5.44 10.58
CA VAL A 253 -23.51 4.33 11.45
C VAL A 253 -23.01 3.16 10.59
N PRO A 254 -21.81 2.60 10.84
CA PRO A 254 -21.25 1.45 10.14
C PRO A 254 -21.92 0.11 10.54
N VAL A 255 -23.23 0.12 10.84
CA VAL A 255 -23.98 -1.03 11.36
C VAL A 255 -24.22 -2.05 10.25
N ASP A 256 -24.56 -1.58 9.05
CA ASP A 256 -24.89 -2.46 7.94
C ASP A 256 -23.64 -3.25 7.52
N GLN A 257 -22.50 -2.57 7.42
CA GLN A 257 -21.23 -3.21 7.10
C GLN A 257 -20.85 -4.27 8.15
N ALA A 258 -21.01 -3.94 9.44
CA ALA A 258 -20.71 -4.89 10.52
C ALA A 258 -21.61 -6.13 10.45
N ILE A 259 -22.93 -5.93 10.21
CA ILE A 259 -23.88 -7.03 10.07
C ILE A 259 -23.60 -7.87 8.83
N TYR A 260 -23.40 -7.25 7.66
CA TYR A 260 -23.06 -7.95 6.42
C TYR A 260 -21.72 -8.69 6.54
N ARG A 261 -20.73 -8.06 7.16
CA ARG A 261 -19.45 -8.73 7.44
C ARG A 261 -19.64 -9.94 8.34
N SER A 262 -20.42 -9.82 9.43
CA SER A 262 -20.71 -10.94 10.31
C SER A 262 -21.53 -12.06 9.64
N MET A 263 -22.39 -11.73 8.66
CA MET A 263 -23.11 -12.72 7.85
C MET A 263 -22.18 -13.50 6.92
N LEU A 264 -21.14 -12.87 6.38
CA LEU A 264 -20.18 -13.49 5.47
C LEU A 264 -19.05 -14.19 6.22
N CYS A 265 -18.55 -13.57 7.30
CA CYS A 265 -17.41 -14.05 8.06
C CYS A 265 -17.87 -15.00 9.16
N ARG A 266 -17.44 -16.24 9.08
CA ARG A 266 -17.74 -17.25 10.10
C ARG A 266 -16.95 -16.98 11.39
N THR A 267 -17.52 -17.43 12.52
CA THR A 267 -16.85 -17.42 13.83
C THR A 267 -15.76 -18.48 13.98
N GLU A 268 -15.57 -19.34 12.99
CA GLU A 268 -14.58 -20.41 12.99
C GLU A 268 -13.40 -20.03 12.09
N LYS A 269 -12.18 -20.28 12.58
CA LYS A 269 -10.94 -20.07 11.82
C LYS A 269 -10.98 -20.88 10.52
N PRO A 270 -10.62 -20.30 9.37
CA PRO A 270 -10.53 -21.01 8.10
C PRO A 270 -9.57 -22.20 8.18
N THR A 271 -9.95 -23.30 7.55
CA THR A 271 -9.10 -24.47 7.37
C THR A 271 -8.08 -24.24 6.25
N GLU A 272 -7.02 -25.03 6.21
CA GLU A 272 -6.02 -25.00 5.13
C GLU A 272 -6.65 -25.22 3.75
N ASP A 273 -7.62 -26.15 3.64
CA ASP A 273 -8.33 -26.40 2.39
C ASP A 273 -9.17 -25.19 1.94
N GLN A 274 -9.79 -24.46 2.86
CA GLN A 274 -10.52 -23.23 2.56
C GLN A 274 -9.58 -22.13 2.10
N ILE A 275 -8.43 -21.98 2.74
CA ILE A 275 -7.41 -21.01 2.33
C ILE A 275 -6.90 -21.34 0.92
N ALA A 276 -6.60 -22.62 0.65
CA ALA A 276 -6.14 -23.07 -0.68
C ALA A 276 -7.19 -22.79 -1.77
N ALA A 277 -8.47 -23.08 -1.48
CA ALA A 277 -9.56 -22.80 -2.44
C ALA A 277 -9.73 -21.29 -2.70
N VAL A 278 -9.54 -20.45 -1.68
CA VAL A 278 -9.56 -18.99 -1.83
C VAL A 278 -8.38 -18.49 -2.66
N LEU A 279 -7.18 -19.04 -2.46
CA LEU A 279 -6.00 -18.70 -3.27
C LEU A 279 -6.21 -19.03 -4.75
N GLU A 280 -6.69 -20.23 -5.08
CA GLU A 280 -6.99 -20.63 -6.45
C GLU A 280 -8.05 -19.72 -7.08
N LYS A 281 -9.10 -19.38 -6.33
CA LYS A 281 -10.13 -18.45 -6.78
C LYS A 281 -9.57 -17.07 -7.06
N ALA A 282 -8.77 -16.53 -6.16
CA ALA A 282 -8.18 -15.20 -6.28
C ALA A 282 -7.24 -15.11 -7.49
N GLN A 283 -6.39 -16.12 -7.69
CA GLN A 283 -5.51 -16.20 -8.85
C GLN A 283 -6.32 -16.21 -10.15
N THR A 284 -7.36 -17.03 -10.22
CA THR A 284 -8.27 -17.07 -11.37
C THR A 284 -8.95 -15.72 -11.62
N MET A 285 -9.37 -15.02 -10.58
CA MET A 285 -9.97 -13.69 -10.70
C MET A 285 -8.98 -12.67 -11.26
N LEU A 286 -7.75 -12.63 -10.76
CA LEU A 286 -6.71 -11.73 -11.26
C LEU A 286 -6.41 -11.99 -12.74
N GLU A 287 -6.30 -13.25 -13.16
CA GLU A 287 -6.11 -13.63 -14.57
C GLU A 287 -7.29 -13.17 -15.45
N GLN A 288 -8.53 -13.37 -14.99
CA GLN A 288 -9.74 -12.98 -15.73
C GLN A 288 -9.90 -11.45 -15.84
N MET A 289 -9.36 -10.68 -14.92
CA MET A 289 -9.35 -9.22 -15.01
C MET A 289 -8.52 -8.72 -16.19
N ALA A 290 -7.52 -9.48 -16.63
CA ALA A 290 -6.66 -9.17 -17.78
C ALA A 290 -6.04 -7.77 -17.72
N LEU A 291 -5.56 -7.39 -16.54
CA LEU A 291 -4.88 -6.12 -16.25
C LEU A 291 -3.43 -6.36 -15.81
N GLY A 292 -2.69 -7.12 -16.63
CA GLY A 292 -1.34 -7.59 -16.35
C GLY A 292 -1.32 -9.01 -15.76
N GLU A 293 -0.12 -9.51 -15.53
CA GLU A 293 0.14 -10.77 -14.83
C GLU A 293 0.38 -10.49 -13.35
N TRP A 294 -0.13 -11.36 -12.47
CA TRP A 294 -0.11 -11.15 -11.03
C TRP A 294 0.36 -12.38 -10.27
N GLU A 295 1.14 -12.17 -9.23
CA GLU A 295 1.55 -13.18 -8.27
C GLU A 295 1.00 -12.83 -6.89
N ILE A 296 0.34 -13.80 -6.23
CA ILE A 296 -0.08 -13.64 -4.83
C ILE A 296 1.13 -13.89 -3.93
N VAL A 297 1.61 -12.84 -3.26
CA VAL A 297 2.85 -12.88 -2.47
C VAL A 297 2.61 -12.94 -0.98
N SER A 298 1.40 -12.66 -0.52
CA SER A 298 1.05 -12.72 0.90
C SER A 298 -0.36 -13.27 1.08
N THR A 299 -0.51 -14.11 2.09
CA THR A 299 -1.79 -14.68 2.52
C THR A 299 -1.88 -14.58 4.03
N LYS A 300 -2.88 -13.87 4.53
CA LYS A 300 -3.09 -13.65 5.96
C LYS A 300 -4.51 -13.99 6.35
N VAL A 301 -4.67 -14.67 7.48
CA VAL A 301 -5.97 -14.82 8.13
C VAL A 301 -6.11 -13.73 9.18
N GLU A 302 -6.85 -12.68 8.85
CA GLU A 302 -7.11 -11.59 9.77
C GLU A 302 -8.28 -11.92 10.70
N VAL A 303 -8.16 -11.48 11.95
CA VAL A 303 -9.19 -11.63 12.97
C VAL A 303 -9.69 -10.27 13.39
N SER A 304 -10.94 -10.00 13.16
CA SER A 304 -11.61 -8.80 13.68
C SER A 304 -12.43 -9.16 14.91
N ASN A 305 -12.18 -8.48 16.02
CA ASN A 305 -12.94 -8.65 17.26
C ASN A 305 -13.84 -7.43 17.47
N ASN A 306 -14.90 -7.31 16.69
CA ASN A 306 -15.88 -6.23 16.83
C ASN A 306 -16.80 -6.39 18.07
N GLY A 307 -16.26 -6.98 19.13
CA GLY A 307 -16.85 -6.97 20.48
C GLY A 307 -17.51 -8.26 20.91
N ALA A 308 -17.48 -9.37 20.14
CA ALA A 308 -18.18 -10.57 20.61
C ALA A 308 -17.73 -11.93 20.05
N ALA A 309 -17.74 -12.11 18.76
CA ALA A 309 -17.25 -13.33 18.14
C ALA A 309 -16.12 -12.98 17.16
N PRO A 310 -15.06 -13.76 17.08
CA PRO A 310 -14.01 -13.50 16.13
C PRO A 310 -14.55 -13.68 14.70
N GLU A 311 -14.38 -12.65 13.88
CA GLU A 311 -14.65 -12.69 12.44
C GLU A 311 -13.34 -12.93 11.72
N TYR A 312 -13.30 -13.96 10.89
CA TYR A 312 -12.10 -14.33 10.15
C TYR A 312 -12.25 -13.92 8.69
N THR A 313 -11.24 -13.24 8.17
CA THR A 313 -11.11 -12.94 6.75
C THR A 313 -9.78 -13.46 6.23
N ILE A 314 -9.78 -13.96 5.01
CA ILE A 314 -8.55 -14.36 4.30
C ILE A 314 -8.17 -13.17 3.43
N ARG A 315 -7.09 -12.48 3.80
CA ARG A 315 -6.55 -11.36 3.03
C ARG A 315 -5.36 -11.80 2.21
N LEU A 316 -5.38 -11.43 0.95
CA LEU A 316 -4.35 -11.73 -0.03
C LEU A 316 -3.78 -10.42 -0.55
N GLN A 317 -2.47 -10.40 -0.77
CA GLN A 317 -1.78 -9.32 -1.46
C GLN A 317 -1.12 -9.88 -2.70
N ALA A 318 -1.29 -9.21 -3.82
CA ALA A 318 -0.69 -9.56 -5.09
C ALA A 318 0.14 -8.41 -5.64
N GLN A 319 1.20 -8.75 -6.32
CA GLN A 319 2.09 -7.84 -7.02
C GLN A 319 2.17 -8.19 -8.50
N PRO A 320 2.50 -7.23 -9.38
CA PRO A 320 2.61 -7.52 -10.79
C PRO A 320 3.84 -8.38 -11.09
N LEU A 321 3.67 -9.32 -12.00
CA LEU A 321 4.78 -9.97 -12.69
C LEU A 321 5.15 -9.09 -13.89
N ILE A 322 6.36 -8.58 -13.91
CA ILE A 322 6.87 -7.72 -14.99
C ILE A 322 7.77 -8.58 -15.88
N ASN A 323 7.30 -8.83 -17.10
CA ASN A 323 7.94 -9.77 -18.03
C ASN A 323 8.23 -11.12 -17.34
N GLY A 324 7.25 -11.63 -16.57
CA GLY A 324 7.33 -12.90 -15.85
C GLY A 324 8.19 -12.90 -14.57
N VAL A 325 8.65 -11.73 -14.11
CA VAL A 325 9.44 -11.60 -12.87
C VAL A 325 8.68 -10.78 -11.84
N SER A 326 8.69 -11.27 -10.62
CA SER A 326 8.04 -10.62 -9.48
C SER A 326 8.69 -9.27 -9.16
N SER A 327 7.86 -8.26 -8.96
CA SER A 327 8.35 -6.96 -8.50
C SER A 327 8.53 -6.97 -6.98
N ILE A 328 9.55 -6.27 -6.49
CA ILE A 328 9.69 -6.03 -5.05
C ILE A 328 8.69 -4.97 -4.64
N LEU A 329 7.77 -5.33 -3.75
CA LEU A 329 6.81 -4.38 -3.19
C LEU A 329 7.49 -3.48 -2.16
N GLY A 330 7.50 -2.17 -2.45
CA GLY A 330 7.65 -1.13 -1.43
C GLY A 330 6.37 -0.99 -0.59
N GLN A 331 6.33 -0.01 0.29
CA GLN A 331 5.11 0.30 1.02
C GLN A 331 4.13 1.01 0.09
N PRO A 332 2.93 0.44 -0.18
CA PRO A 332 1.98 1.01 -1.15
C PRO A 332 1.46 2.41 -0.76
N ASP A 333 1.58 2.79 0.51
CA ASP A 333 1.01 4.02 1.06
C ASP A 333 1.99 5.20 1.12
N LYS A 334 3.28 5.00 0.81
CA LYS A 334 4.22 6.11 0.77
C LYS A 334 4.07 6.90 -0.53
N VAL A 335 3.69 8.15 -0.40
CA VAL A 335 3.78 9.12 -1.50
C VAL A 335 5.27 9.41 -1.73
N PRO A 336 5.77 9.25 -2.96
CA PRO A 336 7.16 9.54 -3.26
C PRO A 336 7.50 11.00 -2.95
N GLN A 337 8.48 11.25 -2.11
CA GLN A 337 8.91 12.62 -1.76
C GLN A 337 10.02 13.14 -2.68
N ASP A 338 10.61 12.27 -3.49
CA ASP A 338 11.69 12.64 -4.41
C ASP A 338 11.15 12.98 -5.80
N SER A 339 11.72 14.01 -6.44
CA SER A 339 11.40 14.40 -7.82
C SER A 339 11.71 13.31 -8.85
N TYR A 340 12.47 12.29 -8.49
CA TYR A 340 12.82 11.13 -9.32
C TYR A 340 11.94 9.90 -9.04
N ALA A 341 11.15 9.92 -7.99
CA ALA A 341 10.22 8.83 -7.72
C ALA A 341 9.06 8.84 -8.74
N PRO A 342 8.52 7.66 -9.09
CA PRO A 342 7.35 7.57 -9.94
C PRO A 342 6.18 8.32 -9.34
N THR A 343 5.47 9.09 -10.15
CA THR A 343 4.33 9.90 -9.71
C THR A 343 3.08 9.08 -9.40
N TYR A 344 2.99 7.85 -9.91
CA TYR A 344 1.93 6.90 -9.60
C TYR A 344 2.24 6.09 -8.35
N GLN A 345 1.22 5.79 -7.58
CA GLN A 345 1.32 4.82 -6.49
C GLN A 345 1.82 3.47 -7.00
N MET A 346 2.41 2.68 -6.11
CA MET A 346 2.95 1.38 -6.47
C MET A 346 1.86 0.45 -6.95
N THR A 347 2.12 -0.27 -8.05
CA THR A 347 1.21 -1.25 -8.62
C THR A 347 1.02 -2.40 -7.65
N SER A 348 -0.20 -2.62 -7.21
CA SER A 348 -0.54 -3.69 -6.27
C SER A 348 -2.01 -4.08 -6.38
N ALA A 349 -2.34 -5.27 -5.92
CA ALA A 349 -3.72 -5.66 -5.71
C ALA A 349 -3.88 -6.32 -4.34
N TYR A 350 -5.03 -6.11 -3.71
CA TYR A 350 -5.41 -6.83 -2.51
C TYR A 350 -6.82 -7.38 -2.64
N LEU A 351 -7.05 -8.53 -2.05
CA LEU A 351 -8.35 -9.20 -2.05
C LEU A 351 -8.61 -9.73 -0.64
N SER A 352 -9.81 -9.53 -0.16
CA SER A 352 -10.26 -10.10 1.12
C SER A 352 -11.48 -10.98 0.90
N PHE A 353 -11.45 -12.17 1.47
CA PHE A 353 -12.51 -13.16 1.32
C PHE A 353 -13.00 -13.66 2.67
N SER A 354 -14.26 -14.10 2.70
CA SER A 354 -14.74 -14.98 3.77
C SER A 354 -14.11 -16.37 3.65
N ALA A 355 -14.23 -17.19 4.69
CA ALA A 355 -13.81 -18.60 4.65
C ALA A 355 -14.57 -19.45 3.60
N ASN A 356 -15.70 -18.96 3.10
CA ASN A 356 -16.47 -19.59 2.03
C ASN A 356 -16.04 -19.13 0.63
N GLY A 357 -15.11 -18.17 0.56
CA GLY A 357 -14.66 -17.57 -0.68
C GLY A 357 -15.57 -16.46 -1.21
N ASP A 358 -16.46 -15.88 -0.39
CA ASP A 358 -17.19 -14.67 -0.77
C ASP A 358 -16.26 -13.48 -0.69
N ILE A 359 -16.25 -12.64 -1.73
CA ILE A 359 -15.45 -11.42 -1.74
C ILE A 359 -16.00 -10.42 -0.73
N ILE A 360 -15.11 -9.83 0.07
CA ILE A 360 -15.46 -8.81 1.07
C ILE A 360 -14.93 -7.45 0.63
N ASP A 361 -13.69 -7.45 0.15
CA ASP A 361 -12.97 -6.24 -0.21
C ASP A 361 -11.98 -6.55 -1.33
N PHE A 362 -11.77 -5.58 -2.20
CA PHE A 362 -10.81 -5.65 -3.31
C PHE A 362 -10.27 -4.27 -3.62
N GLY A 363 -8.98 -4.19 -3.89
CA GLY A 363 -8.37 -3.02 -4.47
C GLY A 363 -7.33 -3.38 -5.49
N LEU A 364 -7.37 -2.67 -6.61
CA LEU A 364 -6.37 -2.69 -7.66
C LEU A 364 -5.82 -1.28 -7.80
N ILE A 365 -4.53 -1.12 -7.63
CA ILE A 365 -3.85 0.16 -7.58
C ILE A 365 -2.85 0.26 -8.72
N SER A 366 -2.98 1.30 -9.53
CA SER A 366 -2.05 1.70 -10.59
C SER A 366 -1.56 0.54 -11.47
N PRO A 367 -2.46 -0.21 -12.13
CA PRO A 367 -2.06 -1.24 -13.08
C PRO A 367 -1.18 -0.64 -14.19
N VAL A 368 -0.33 -1.45 -14.80
CA VAL A 368 0.66 -1.01 -15.78
C VAL A 368 0.63 -1.86 -17.03
N ASP A 369 1.05 -1.24 -18.13
CA ASP A 369 1.32 -1.89 -19.40
C ASP A 369 2.83 -1.94 -19.63
N GLU A 370 3.35 -3.07 -20.06
CA GLU A 370 4.72 -3.19 -20.53
C GLU A 370 4.82 -2.51 -21.90
N VAL A 371 5.75 -1.56 -22.01
CA VAL A 371 5.94 -0.75 -23.23
C VAL A 371 7.12 -1.28 -24.05
N ASP A 372 8.24 -1.54 -23.38
CA ASP A 372 9.48 -1.98 -24.02
C ASP A 372 10.36 -2.77 -23.03
N VAL A 373 11.27 -3.56 -23.56
CA VAL A 373 12.32 -4.25 -22.80
C VAL A 373 13.68 -3.76 -23.31
N PRO A 374 14.14 -2.57 -22.85
CA PRO A 374 15.38 -1.96 -23.33
C PRO A 374 16.60 -2.85 -23.18
N ASN A 375 16.62 -3.71 -22.17
CA ASN A 375 17.70 -4.67 -21.96
C ASN A 375 17.17 -5.93 -21.22
N GLN A 376 17.46 -7.10 -21.77
CA GLN A 376 17.12 -8.38 -21.17
C GLN A 376 18.24 -8.95 -20.28
N ASN A 377 19.43 -8.38 -20.34
CA ASN A 377 20.59 -8.85 -19.59
C ASN A 377 21.54 -7.68 -19.28
N VAL A 378 21.06 -6.75 -18.44
CA VAL A 378 21.83 -5.59 -18.05
C VAL A 378 23.02 -6.00 -17.15
N SER A 379 24.14 -5.29 -17.28
CA SER A 379 25.29 -5.47 -16.38
C SER A 379 24.93 -4.95 -14.98
N THR A 380 25.16 -5.77 -13.97
CA THR A 380 24.91 -5.45 -12.56
C THR A 380 26.21 -5.50 -11.76
N ILE A 381 26.27 -4.73 -10.69
CA ILE A 381 27.34 -4.86 -9.67
C ILE A 381 27.15 -6.18 -8.89
N SER A 382 28.23 -6.68 -8.33
CA SER A 382 28.17 -7.90 -7.52
C SER A 382 27.32 -7.70 -6.26
N VAL A 383 26.71 -8.79 -5.79
CA VAL A 383 25.90 -8.76 -4.56
C VAL A 383 26.73 -8.32 -3.35
N ASP A 384 28.02 -8.71 -3.28
CA ASP A 384 28.92 -8.30 -2.21
C ASP A 384 29.15 -6.78 -2.22
N GLU A 385 29.36 -6.18 -3.40
CA GLU A 385 29.52 -4.74 -3.54
C GLU A 385 28.22 -3.99 -3.21
N LEU A 386 27.07 -4.54 -3.57
CA LEU A 386 25.77 -4.00 -3.18
C LEU A 386 25.57 -4.01 -1.66
N ALA A 387 25.96 -5.10 -0.99
CA ALA A 387 25.89 -5.19 0.47
C ALA A 387 26.83 -4.17 1.15
N GLU A 388 28.05 -3.96 0.61
CA GLU A 388 28.93 -2.91 1.11
C GLU A 388 28.35 -1.50 0.95
N LYS A 389 27.74 -1.21 -0.19
CA LYS A 389 27.06 0.08 -0.44
C LYS A 389 25.86 0.27 0.50
N CYS A 390 25.12 -0.81 0.78
CA CYS A 390 24.04 -0.80 1.77
C CYS A 390 24.57 -0.39 3.16
N MET A 391 25.64 -1.02 3.63
CA MET A 391 26.25 -0.68 4.92
C MET A 391 26.63 0.79 5.01
N GLN A 392 27.27 1.30 3.96
CA GLN A 392 27.67 2.71 3.90
C GLN A 392 26.46 3.62 3.99
N GLN A 393 25.38 3.31 3.30
CA GLN A 393 24.17 4.11 3.29
C GLN A 393 23.44 4.08 4.65
N LEU A 394 23.27 2.90 5.22
CA LEU A 394 22.66 2.75 6.55
C LEU A 394 23.40 3.57 7.60
N SER A 395 24.75 3.59 7.52
CA SER A 395 25.56 4.39 8.45
C SER A 395 25.34 5.91 8.33
N LEU A 396 24.83 6.38 7.19
CA LEU A 396 24.52 7.80 6.94
C LEU A 396 23.05 8.17 7.20
N SER A 397 22.18 7.17 7.42
CA SER A 397 20.75 7.41 7.65
C SER A 397 20.51 8.04 9.02
N ASP A 398 19.49 8.88 9.09
CA ASP A 398 18.98 9.46 10.33
C ASP A 398 17.63 8.82 10.74
N CYS A 399 17.10 9.21 11.91
CA CYS A 399 15.83 8.69 12.40
C CYS A 399 14.66 8.92 11.43
N ALA A 400 14.60 10.07 10.78
CA ALA A 400 13.49 10.45 9.91
C ALA A 400 13.35 9.53 8.68
N ALA A 401 14.42 8.86 8.29
CA ALA A 401 14.41 7.90 7.19
C ALA A 401 13.52 6.66 7.48
N TYR A 402 13.13 6.42 8.75
CA TYR A 402 12.51 5.16 9.18
C TYR A 402 11.06 5.29 9.68
N GLY A 403 10.31 6.23 9.19
CA GLY A 403 8.85 6.17 9.30
C GLY A 403 8.18 7.14 10.26
N LEU A 404 8.89 7.72 11.25
CA LEU A 404 8.33 8.82 12.03
C LEU A 404 8.78 10.16 11.43
N PRO A 405 7.85 11.11 11.19
CA PRO A 405 8.20 12.46 10.78
C PRO A 405 9.01 13.20 11.87
N ASP A 406 9.96 14.04 11.46
CA ASP A 406 10.80 14.84 12.38
C ASP A 406 9.98 15.62 13.40
N TYR A 407 8.88 16.25 12.96
CA TYR A 407 8.02 17.02 13.85
C TYR A 407 7.42 16.16 14.98
N PHE A 408 7.08 14.89 14.70
CA PHE A 408 6.56 13.98 15.72
C PHE A 408 7.64 13.59 16.73
N ILE A 409 8.86 13.39 16.27
CA ILE A 409 10.02 13.10 17.13
C ILE A 409 10.27 14.29 18.04
N GLU A 410 10.40 15.49 17.47
CA GLU A 410 10.63 16.74 18.19
C GLU A 410 9.52 17.05 19.21
N GLU A 411 8.24 16.98 18.80
CA GLU A 411 7.10 17.20 19.69
C GLU A 411 7.06 16.18 20.84
N THR A 412 7.37 14.92 20.57
CA THR A 412 7.38 13.86 21.60
C THR A 412 8.54 14.09 22.58
N GLU A 413 9.73 14.42 22.10
CA GLU A 413 10.89 14.73 22.94
C GLU A 413 10.65 15.97 23.79
N ASP A 414 10.07 17.03 23.23
CA ASP A 414 9.71 18.26 23.94
C ASP A 414 8.65 18.02 25.02
N TYR A 415 7.63 17.23 24.72
CA TYR A 415 6.54 16.92 25.65
C TYR A 415 7.01 16.03 26.81
N THR A 416 7.82 15.01 26.52
CA THR A 416 8.24 14.02 27.52
C THR A 416 9.53 14.38 28.23
N GLY A 417 10.40 15.18 27.60
CA GLY A 417 11.77 15.42 28.03
C GLY A 417 12.68 14.20 27.93
N GLU A 418 12.30 13.22 27.11
CA GLU A 418 13.02 11.97 26.84
C GLU A 418 13.42 11.91 25.38
N LYS A 419 14.60 11.38 25.08
CA LYS A 419 15.04 11.15 23.71
C LYS A 419 14.36 9.91 23.12
N LEU A 420 13.98 9.98 21.85
CA LEU A 420 13.58 8.81 21.09
C LEU A 420 14.79 8.15 20.44
N LEU A 421 14.95 6.87 20.69
CA LEU A 421 15.97 6.02 20.07
C LEU A 421 15.31 5.19 18.95
N CYS A 422 15.80 5.34 17.74
CA CYS A 422 15.40 4.52 16.61
C CYS A 422 16.22 3.22 16.61
N GLN A 423 15.54 2.09 16.67
CA GLN A 423 16.12 0.75 16.58
C GLN A 423 15.68 0.10 15.29
N VAL A 424 16.63 -0.23 14.42
CA VAL A 424 16.38 -0.83 13.11
C VAL A 424 16.98 -2.23 13.11
N SER A 425 16.14 -3.24 12.87
CA SER A 425 16.57 -4.64 12.76
C SER A 425 16.39 -5.10 11.32
N ILE A 426 17.47 -5.46 10.64
CA ILE A 426 17.49 -5.95 9.26
C ILE A 426 17.77 -7.43 9.29
N THR A 427 16.83 -8.24 8.79
CA THR A 427 16.89 -9.70 8.90
C THR A 427 16.80 -10.44 7.57
N GLU A 428 16.40 -9.75 6.49
CA GLU A 428 16.23 -10.38 5.18
C GLU A 428 16.79 -9.50 4.07
N ALA A 429 17.29 -10.16 3.02
CA ALA A 429 17.64 -9.54 1.76
C ALA A 429 16.91 -10.25 0.62
N GLU A 430 16.38 -9.46 -0.33
CA GLU A 430 15.64 -9.94 -1.49
C GLU A 430 16.17 -9.28 -2.76
N TYR A 431 16.38 -10.10 -3.81
CA TYR A 431 16.80 -9.60 -5.13
C TYR A 431 15.63 -9.74 -6.11
N GLY A 432 15.29 -8.67 -6.82
CA GLY A 432 14.16 -8.67 -7.74
C GLY A 432 14.09 -7.38 -8.57
N LEU A 433 12.89 -7.00 -8.99
CA LEU A 433 12.66 -5.78 -9.77
C LEU A 433 12.12 -4.65 -8.89
N GLY A 434 12.81 -3.52 -8.88
CA GLY A 434 12.38 -2.28 -8.25
C GLY A 434 12.05 -1.21 -9.29
N ARG A 435 11.28 -0.21 -8.90
CA ARG A 435 10.71 0.81 -9.78
C ARG A 435 11.51 2.11 -9.74
N VAL A 436 11.86 2.66 -10.91
CA VAL A 436 12.51 3.96 -11.03
C VAL A 436 11.90 4.76 -12.18
N LYS A 437 11.81 6.09 -12.04
CA LYS A 437 11.24 6.95 -13.06
C LYS A 437 12.09 6.96 -14.33
N VAL A 438 11.44 6.92 -15.50
CA VAL A 438 12.12 7.15 -16.79
C VAL A 438 12.40 8.65 -16.93
N PRO A 439 13.65 9.07 -17.09
CA PRO A 439 13.99 10.48 -17.29
C PRO A 439 13.29 11.08 -18.50
N ASN A 440 12.86 12.34 -18.37
CA ASN A 440 12.18 13.11 -19.41
C ASN A 440 10.83 12.54 -19.89
N THR A 441 10.23 11.63 -19.15
CA THR A 441 8.84 11.23 -19.32
C THR A 441 8.02 11.70 -18.12
N ASP A 442 6.72 11.94 -18.34
CA ASP A 442 5.87 12.36 -17.23
C ASP A 442 5.43 11.17 -16.37
N ASP A 443 5.23 10.00 -16.99
CA ASP A 443 4.51 8.90 -16.35
C ASP A 443 5.17 7.53 -16.47
N ASN A 444 6.10 7.32 -17.42
CA ASN A 444 6.75 6.03 -17.60
C ASN A 444 7.80 5.79 -16.51
N TYR A 445 8.01 4.54 -16.18
CA TYR A 445 9.08 4.11 -15.29
C TYR A 445 9.68 2.78 -15.72
N TYR A 446 10.92 2.55 -15.28
CA TYR A 446 11.59 1.28 -15.46
C TYR A 446 11.40 0.40 -14.24
N TYR A 447 11.18 -0.88 -14.48
CA TYR A 447 11.50 -1.91 -13.52
C TYR A 447 12.92 -2.40 -13.79
N ILE A 448 13.77 -2.35 -12.78
CA ILE A 448 15.20 -2.63 -12.87
C ILE A 448 15.63 -3.61 -11.78
N PRO A 449 16.73 -4.35 -11.96
CA PRO A 449 17.28 -5.19 -10.91
C PRO A 449 17.64 -4.39 -9.67
N VAL A 450 17.21 -4.86 -8.51
CA VAL A 450 17.48 -4.23 -7.21
C VAL A 450 17.78 -5.26 -6.14
N LEU A 451 18.50 -4.84 -5.10
CA LEU A 451 18.63 -5.56 -3.85
C LEU A 451 17.90 -4.78 -2.76
N ALA A 452 16.88 -5.38 -2.17
CA ALA A 452 16.10 -4.82 -1.07
C ALA A 452 16.47 -5.49 0.25
N PHE A 453 16.51 -4.69 1.32
CA PHE A 453 16.75 -5.14 2.68
C PHE A 453 15.49 -4.91 3.51
N ARG A 454 15.02 -5.98 4.15
CA ARG A 454 13.79 -5.98 4.92
C ARG A 454 14.05 -6.12 6.40
N GLY A 455 13.18 -5.55 7.20
CA GLY A 455 13.33 -5.58 8.64
C GLY A 455 12.27 -4.79 9.38
N THR A 456 12.54 -4.49 10.64
CA THR A 456 11.62 -3.79 11.53
C THR A 456 12.24 -2.52 12.10
N VAL A 457 11.39 -1.58 12.47
CA VAL A 457 11.77 -0.31 13.09
C VAL A 457 10.97 -0.13 14.37
N VAL A 458 11.66 0.19 15.45
CA VAL A 458 11.02 0.46 16.74
C VAL A 458 11.59 1.78 17.29
N TYR A 459 10.70 2.68 17.70
CA TYR A 459 11.09 3.90 18.41
C TYR A 459 10.77 3.76 19.89
N VAL A 460 11.79 3.89 20.73
CA VAL A 460 11.66 3.74 22.17
C VAL A 460 12.23 4.97 22.90
N SER A 461 11.65 5.34 24.02
CA SER A 461 12.24 6.34 24.90
C SER A 461 13.53 5.82 25.53
N ASP A 462 14.55 6.68 25.60
CA ASP A 462 15.85 6.39 26.18
C ASP A 462 15.81 6.18 27.71
N LYS A 463 14.79 6.70 28.40
CA LYS A 463 14.65 6.65 29.86
C LYS A 463 13.55 5.70 30.32
N SER A 464 12.36 5.85 29.79
CA SER A 464 11.20 5.04 30.21
C SER A 464 11.12 3.68 29.52
N GLY A 465 11.74 3.53 28.33
CA GLY A 465 11.57 2.35 27.48
C GLY A 465 10.18 2.28 26.85
N THR A 466 9.39 3.36 26.89
CA THR A 466 8.07 3.42 26.25
C THR A 466 8.24 3.31 24.73
N VAL A 467 7.47 2.39 24.11
CA VAL A 467 7.43 2.22 22.65
C VAL A 467 6.45 3.22 22.08
N TYR A 468 6.90 4.06 21.16
CA TYR A 468 6.10 5.07 20.47
C TYR A 468 5.72 4.64 19.06
N TYR A 469 6.53 3.79 18.45
CA TYR A 469 6.29 3.26 17.12
C TYR A 469 6.92 1.87 17.02
N ASP A 470 6.20 0.95 16.41
CA ASP A 470 6.67 -0.41 16.15
C ASP A 470 5.98 -0.90 14.88
N ASN A 471 6.77 -1.16 13.82
CA ASN A 471 6.28 -1.72 12.56
C ASN A 471 6.52 -3.23 12.45
N THR A 472 6.84 -3.87 13.57
CA THR A 472 7.02 -5.33 13.59
C THR A 472 5.71 -6.00 13.18
N PRO A 473 5.73 -6.85 12.15
CA PRO A 473 4.55 -7.59 11.74
C PRO A 473 3.94 -8.38 12.88
N SER A 474 2.62 -8.33 13.00
CA SER A 474 1.90 -9.05 14.07
C SER A 474 1.92 -10.56 13.87
N GLU A 475 2.14 -11.02 12.64
CA GLU A 475 2.17 -12.43 12.26
C GLU A 475 3.44 -12.76 11.47
N PRO A 476 4.03 -13.95 11.68
CA PRO A 476 5.24 -14.36 10.97
C PRO A 476 5.08 -14.53 9.44
N SER A 477 3.85 -14.58 8.96
CA SER A 477 3.51 -14.69 7.52
C SER A 477 3.44 -13.36 6.79
N GLU A 478 3.58 -12.25 7.50
CA GLU A 478 3.63 -10.92 6.89
C GLU A 478 5.03 -10.63 6.37
N ASN A 479 5.11 -10.06 5.16
CA ASN A 479 6.38 -9.59 4.63
C ASN A 479 6.90 -8.42 5.48
N LEU A 480 8.17 -8.51 5.85
CA LEU A 480 8.83 -7.41 6.52
C LEU A 480 8.87 -6.16 5.63
N PRO A 481 8.71 -4.97 6.19
CA PRO A 481 8.89 -3.73 5.44
C PRO A 481 10.26 -3.63 4.78
N ILE A 482 10.31 -3.03 3.59
CA ILE A 482 11.57 -2.65 2.94
C ILE A 482 12.12 -1.43 3.68
N LEU A 483 13.34 -1.56 4.17
CA LEU A 483 14.04 -0.49 4.88
C LEU A 483 15.03 0.24 3.98
N LEU A 484 15.57 -0.46 2.98
CA LEU A 484 16.48 0.09 2.00
C LEU A 484 16.39 -0.72 0.71
N CYS A 485 16.38 -0.03 -0.43
CA CYS A 485 16.42 -0.62 -1.76
C CYS A 485 17.55 0.00 -2.57
N ILE A 486 18.40 -0.85 -3.16
CA ILE A 486 19.57 -0.43 -3.92
C ILE A 486 19.46 -0.91 -5.36
N ASN A 487 19.66 -0.01 -6.29
CA ASN A 487 19.77 -0.28 -7.71
C ASN A 487 20.98 -1.17 -8.01
N ALA A 488 20.77 -2.37 -8.53
CA ALA A 488 21.82 -3.31 -8.81
C ALA A 488 22.69 -2.91 -10.03
N ILE A 489 22.25 -1.95 -10.85
CA ILE A 489 22.99 -1.51 -12.05
C ILE A 489 24.12 -0.53 -11.66
N ASP A 490 23.87 0.39 -10.72
CA ASP A 490 24.83 1.46 -10.41
C ASP A 490 25.07 1.65 -8.90
N GLY A 491 24.34 0.96 -8.04
CA GLY A 491 24.46 1.04 -6.60
C GLY A 491 23.78 2.28 -5.99
N SER A 492 22.98 3.02 -6.77
CA SER A 492 22.21 4.15 -6.25
C SER A 492 21.05 3.66 -5.39
N ILE A 493 20.63 4.51 -4.43
CA ILE A 493 19.47 4.22 -3.61
C ILE A 493 18.20 4.48 -4.41
N ILE A 494 17.25 3.58 -4.25
CA ILE A 494 15.88 3.79 -4.71
C ILE A 494 15.08 4.23 -3.49
N SER A 495 14.70 5.49 -3.46
CA SER A 495 13.73 6.00 -2.47
C SER A 495 12.33 5.75 -3.02
N ASP A 496 11.55 4.95 -2.31
CA ASP A 496 10.11 4.83 -2.53
C ASP A 496 9.35 6.03 -1.96
#